data_7f8482e2feb444eb50fa8c1d7274504b
#
_entry.id   7f8482e2feb444eb50fa8c1d7274504b
#
_cell.length_a   1.000
_cell.length_b   1.000
_cell.length_c   1.000
_cell.angle_alpha   90.00
_cell.angle_beta   90.00
_cell.angle_gamma   90.00
#
_symmetry.space_group_name_H-M   'P 1'
#
loop_
_entity.id
_entity.type
_entity.pdbx_description
1 polymer ?
#
loop_
_entity_poly.entity_id
_entity_poly.type
_entity_poly.pdbx_seq_one_letter_code
_entity_poly.pdbx_strand_id
1 'polypeptide(L)'
;LTERYGVFYFYSSSCSACRTFSPVMRALSDTYGLEVLAVSMDGGPNEAFPNYVVDSGQYQRMGLQGGAVPALVLFDTQTRKPIPIGYGVMAADDVMQRIFYLTQIEPGSDY
;
A
#
# COMPACT_ATOMS: atom_id res chain seq x y z
N LEU A 1 -10.69 -5.46 -9.99
CA LEU A 1 -9.87 -4.70 -9.02
C LEU A 1 -8.39 -5.07 -9.12
N THR A 2 -8.05 -6.35 -8.95
CA THR A 2 -6.65 -6.78 -8.86
C THR A 2 -5.90 -6.74 -10.18
N GLU A 3 -6.59 -6.71 -11.30
CA GLU A 3 -5.97 -6.62 -12.62
C GLU A 3 -5.59 -5.19 -12.99
N ARG A 4 -6.36 -4.23 -12.48
CA ARG A 4 -6.18 -2.82 -12.84
C ARG A 4 -5.37 -2.05 -11.81
N TYR A 5 -5.54 -2.37 -10.53
CA TYR A 5 -4.98 -1.60 -9.43
C TYR A 5 -3.96 -2.39 -8.65
N GLY A 6 -2.90 -1.70 -8.24
CA GLY A 6 -1.94 -2.22 -7.27
C GLY A 6 -1.81 -1.23 -6.14
N VAL A 7 -1.15 -1.63 -5.07
CA VAL A 7 -0.93 -0.79 -3.90
C VAL A 7 0.56 -0.66 -3.64
N PHE A 8 1.02 0.57 -3.47
CA PHE A 8 2.36 0.85 -2.98
C PHE A 8 2.28 1.05 -1.48
N TYR A 9 3.05 0.25 -0.75
CA TYR A 9 3.13 0.31 0.70
C TYR A 9 4.50 0.81 1.11
N PHE A 10 4.54 2.05 1.59
CA PHE A 10 5.79 2.70 2.01
C PHE A 10 5.99 2.49 3.50
N TYR A 11 7.19 2.04 3.89
CA TYR A 11 7.51 1.73 5.28
C TYR A 11 8.97 2.05 5.57
N SER A 12 9.30 2.09 6.87
CA SER A 12 10.69 2.08 7.36
C SER A 12 10.88 0.87 8.25
N SER A 13 12.07 0.26 8.19
CA SER A 13 12.37 -0.90 9.06
C SER A 13 12.46 -0.52 10.54
N SER A 14 12.77 0.75 10.83
CA SER A 14 12.84 1.28 12.20
C SER A 14 11.51 1.77 12.73
N CYS A 15 10.45 1.70 11.94
CA CYS A 15 9.14 2.23 12.29
C CYS A 15 8.30 1.15 12.98
N SER A 16 7.98 1.35 14.28
CA SER A 16 7.19 0.36 15.03
C SER A 16 5.76 0.24 14.50
N ALA A 17 5.16 1.35 14.09
CA ALA A 17 3.82 1.35 13.47
C ALA A 17 3.83 0.55 12.16
N CYS A 18 4.90 0.63 11.38
CA CYS A 18 5.05 -0.15 10.16
C CYS A 18 5.14 -1.64 10.46
N ARG A 19 5.83 -2.03 11.52
CA ARG A 19 5.91 -3.44 11.94
C ARG A 19 4.55 -3.99 12.34
N THR A 20 3.72 -3.16 12.96
CA THR A 20 2.36 -3.52 13.31
C THR A 20 1.47 -3.66 12.07
N PHE A 21 1.64 -2.75 11.12
CA PHE A 21 0.77 -2.66 9.95
C PHE A 21 1.14 -3.64 8.84
N SER A 22 2.42 -4.03 8.72
CA SER A 22 2.87 -4.92 7.65
C SER A 22 2.12 -6.26 7.60
N PRO A 23 1.86 -6.94 8.74
CA PRO A 23 1.06 -8.16 8.70
C PRO A 23 -0.37 -7.94 8.23
N VAL A 24 -0.95 -6.77 8.54
CA VAL A 24 -2.29 -6.40 8.07
C VAL A 24 -2.30 -6.33 6.54
N MET A 25 -1.32 -5.65 5.96
CA MET A 25 -1.21 -5.54 4.50
C MET A 25 -0.92 -6.89 3.85
N ARG A 26 -0.11 -7.74 4.49
CA ARG A 26 0.14 -9.10 3.99
C ARG A 26 -1.16 -9.91 3.95
N ALA A 27 -1.96 -9.83 5.02
CA ALA A 27 -3.23 -10.55 5.09
C ALA A 27 -4.20 -10.05 4.02
N LEU A 28 -4.26 -8.75 3.78
CA LEU A 28 -5.10 -8.17 2.71
C LEU A 28 -4.67 -8.65 1.33
N SER A 29 -3.36 -8.67 1.08
CA SER A 29 -2.82 -9.16 -0.17
C SER A 29 -3.21 -10.63 -0.39
N ASP A 30 -3.06 -11.47 0.64
CA ASP A 30 -3.36 -12.89 0.54
C ASP A 30 -4.87 -13.15 0.39
N THR A 31 -5.70 -12.39 1.10
CA THR A 31 -7.15 -12.60 1.12
C THR A 31 -7.81 -12.15 -0.18
N TYR A 32 -7.42 -11.00 -0.69
CA TYR A 32 -8.08 -10.38 -1.86
C TYR A 32 -7.30 -10.53 -3.15
N GLY A 33 -6.10 -11.12 -3.11
CA GLY A 33 -5.23 -11.17 -4.28
C GLY A 33 -4.68 -9.79 -4.67
N LEU A 34 -4.70 -8.85 -3.73
CA LEU A 34 -4.25 -7.48 -3.98
C LEU A 34 -2.74 -7.46 -4.15
N GLU A 35 -2.28 -6.89 -5.25
CA GLU A 35 -0.85 -6.77 -5.48
C GLU A 35 -0.29 -5.60 -4.68
N VAL A 36 0.62 -5.91 -3.76
CA VAL A 36 1.25 -4.91 -2.89
C VAL A 36 2.74 -4.89 -3.17
N LEU A 37 3.24 -3.72 -3.58
CA LEU A 37 4.67 -3.48 -3.68
C LEU A 37 5.12 -2.72 -2.45
N ALA A 38 5.96 -3.34 -1.63
CA ALA A 38 6.52 -2.70 -0.45
C ALA A 38 7.75 -1.90 -0.84
N VAL A 39 7.79 -0.64 -0.40
CA VAL A 39 8.89 0.29 -0.69
C VAL A 39 9.51 0.73 0.63
N SER A 40 10.77 0.41 0.82
CA SER A 40 11.52 0.73 2.05
C SER A 40 12.08 2.14 1.96
N MET A 41 11.73 2.99 2.90
CA MET A 41 12.23 4.37 2.94
C MET A 41 13.64 4.45 3.51
N ASP A 42 14.04 3.49 4.36
CA ASP A 42 15.37 3.49 4.98
C ASP A 42 16.29 2.38 4.46
N GLY A 43 15.83 1.62 3.46
CA GLY A 43 16.61 0.53 2.88
C GLY A 43 16.53 -0.78 3.65
N GLY A 44 15.88 -0.79 4.81
CA GLY A 44 15.79 -1.99 5.65
C GLY A 44 14.72 -2.96 5.21
N PRO A 45 14.81 -4.23 5.67
CA PRO A 45 13.91 -5.29 5.23
C PRO A 45 12.54 -5.26 5.89
N ASN A 46 11.63 -6.09 5.35
CA ASN A 46 10.30 -6.30 5.89
C ASN A 46 9.99 -7.79 5.82
N GLU A 47 9.69 -8.41 6.96
CA GLU A 47 9.43 -9.86 7.02
C GLU A 47 8.17 -10.23 6.22
N ALA A 48 7.15 -9.39 6.25
CA ALA A 48 5.90 -9.64 5.54
C ALA A 48 6.04 -9.49 4.03
N PHE A 49 7.02 -8.68 3.58
CA PHE A 49 7.24 -8.39 2.16
C PHE A 49 8.73 -8.54 1.81
N PRO A 50 9.20 -9.80 1.67
CA PRO A 50 10.62 -10.03 1.42
C PRO A 50 11.11 -9.53 0.06
N ASN A 51 10.19 -9.30 -0.89
CA ASN A 51 10.52 -8.79 -2.22
C ASN A 51 10.40 -7.27 -2.31
N TYR A 52 10.64 -6.58 -1.19
CA TYR A 52 10.58 -5.12 -1.15
C TYR A 52 11.61 -4.47 -2.08
N VAL A 53 11.34 -3.22 -2.45
CA VAL A 53 12.31 -2.37 -3.14
C VAL A 53 12.66 -1.17 -2.26
N VAL A 54 13.79 -0.54 -2.55
CA VAL A 54 14.22 0.65 -1.80
C VAL A 54 13.72 1.89 -2.53
N ASP A 55 13.25 2.88 -1.77
CA ASP A 55 12.76 4.12 -2.35
C ASP A 55 13.88 4.82 -3.14
N SER A 56 13.56 5.16 -4.38
CA SER A 56 14.43 5.92 -5.27
C SER A 56 13.68 7.08 -5.92
N GLY A 57 12.73 7.65 -5.17
CA GLY A 57 11.90 8.76 -5.61
C GLY A 57 10.42 8.41 -5.74
N GLN A 58 10.04 7.15 -5.57
CA GLN A 58 8.64 6.72 -5.70
C GLN A 58 7.73 7.49 -4.74
N TYR A 59 8.17 7.68 -3.49
CA TYR A 59 7.39 8.37 -2.47
C TYR A 59 6.95 9.75 -2.95
N GLN A 60 7.90 10.53 -3.43
CA GLN A 60 7.61 11.89 -3.93
C GLN A 60 6.82 11.86 -5.24
N ARG A 61 7.15 10.95 -6.14
CA ARG A 61 6.45 10.84 -7.42
C ARG A 61 4.99 10.44 -7.25
N MET A 62 4.66 9.73 -6.17
CA MET A 62 3.27 9.36 -5.85
C MET A 62 2.50 10.50 -5.16
N GLY A 63 3.11 11.67 -5.01
CA GLY A 63 2.46 12.82 -4.40
C GLY A 63 2.53 12.85 -2.89
N LEU A 64 3.33 11.98 -2.27
CA LEU A 64 3.49 11.95 -0.82
C LEU A 64 4.55 12.93 -0.37
N GLN A 65 4.38 13.46 0.83
CA GLN A 65 5.29 14.46 1.40
C GLN A 65 5.53 14.16 2.87
N GLY A 66 6.62 14.71 3.39
CA GLY A 66 6.93 14.68 4.82
C GLY A 66 7.57 13.39 5.32
N GLY A 67 7.69 12.38 4.50
CA GLY A 67 8.31 11.11 4.89
C GLY A 67 7.50 10.30 5.89
N ALA A 68 6.22 10.62 6.12
CA ALA A 68 5.38 9.88 7.06
C ALA A 68 5.16 8.45 6.59
N VAL A 69 5.36 7.49 7.48
CA VAL A 69 5.14 6.07 7.24
C VAL A 69 4.39 5.47 8.44
N PRO A 70 3.62 4.40 8.23
CA PRO A 70 3.32 3.74 6.95
C PRO A 70 2.45 4.62 6.06
N ALA A 71 2.58 4.45 4.75
CA ALA A 71 1.77 5.19 3.79
C ALA A 71 1.32 4.24 2.68
N LEU A 72 0.09 4.41 2.23
CA LEU A 72 -0.51 3.58 1.19
C LEU A 72 -0.95 4.45 0.02
N VAL A 73 -0.60 4.01 -1.18
CA VAL A 73 -1.04 4.65 -2.42
C VAL A 73 -1.59 3.58 -3.35
N LEU A 74 -2.79 3.82 -3.84
CA LEU A 74 -3.39 2.99 -4.88
C LEU A 74 -2.87 3.47 -6.24
N PHE A 75 -2.42 2.55 -7.06
CA PHE A 75 -1.92 2.88 -8.40
C PHE A 75 -2.82 2.27 -9.45
N ASP A 76 -3.37 3.14 -10.32
CA ASP A 76 -4.18 2.70 -11.44
C ASP A 76 -3.26 2.43 -12.63
N THR A 77 -3.14 1.17 -13.02
CA THR A 77 -2.24 0.77 -14.10
C THR A 77 -2.74 1.20 -15.47
N GLN A 78 -4.03 1.51 -15.62
CA GLN A 78 -4.58 2.00 -16.89
C GLN A 78 -4.30 3.47 -17.12
N THR A 79 -4.58 4.31 -16.12
CA THR A 79 -4.33 5.74 -16.20
C THR A 79 -2.91 6.11 -15.81
N ARG A 80 -2.21 5.20 -15.12
CA ARG A 80 -0.87 5.37 -14.56
C ARG A 80 -0.80 6.49 -13.55
N LYS A 81 -1.88 6.67 -12.80
CA LYS A 81 -1.99 7.73 -11.79
C LYS A 81 -2.04 7.14 -10.39
N PRO A 82 -1.31 7.77 -9.44
CA PRO A 82 -1.41 7.39 -8.03
C PRO A 82 -2.62 8.05 -7.38
N ILE A 83 -3.24 7.30 -6.46
CA ILE A 83 -4.36 7.79 -5.66
C ILE A 83 -4.02 7.50 -4.21
N PRO A 84 -3.72 8.52 -3.39
CA PRO A 84 -3.36 8.29 -1.99
C PRO A 84 -4.52 7.64 -1.22
N ILE A 85 -4.20 6.58 -0.48
CA ILE A 85 -5.17 5.92 0.39
C ILE A 85 -5.12 6.53 1.79
N GLY A 86 -3.92 6.68 2.34
CA GLY A 86 -3.76 7.28 3.66
C GLY A 86 -2.40 7.00 4.28
N TYR A 87 -2.22 7.57 5.45
CA TYR A 87 -1.02 7.43 6.27
C TYR A 87 -1.39 6.77 7.60
N GLY A 88 -0.42 6.10 8.21
CA GLY A 88 -0.59 5.53 9.54
C GLY A 88 -1.25 4.16 9.53
N VAL A 89 -1.38 3.58 10.71
CA VAL A 89 -1.98 2.25 10.88
C VAL A 89 -3.49 2.36 10.69
N MET A 90 -4.04 1.47 9.87
CA MET A 90 -5.48 1.38 9.63
C MET A 90 -5.93 -0.06 9.84
N ALA A 91 -7.20 -0.24 10.21
CA ALA A 91 -7.78 -1.57 10.24
C ALA A 91 -7.93 -2.11 8.81
N ALA A 92 -7.87 -3.43 8.66
CA ALA A 92 -7.92 -4.07 7.34
C ALA A 92 -9.17 -3.68 6.56
N ASP A 93 -10.33 -3.69 7.22
CA ASP A 93 -11.60 -3.33 6.55
C ASP A 93 -11.64 -1.85 6.17
N ASP A 94 -11.02 -0.97 6.96
CA ASP A 94 -10.92 0.45 6.58
C ASP A 94 -10.09 0.64 5.32
N VAL A 95 -9.00 -0.09 5.18
CA VAL A 95 -8.17 -0.04 3.97
C VAL A 95 -9.00 -0.46 2.77
N MET A 96 -9.71 -1.58 2.87
CA MET A 96 -10.51 -2.08 1.75
C MET A 96 -11.69 -1.18 1.43
N GLN A 97 -12.35 -0.60 2.43
CA GLN A 97 -13.43 0.36 2.19
C GLN A 97 -12.94 1.58 1.43
N ARG A 98 -11.76 2.10 1.80
CA ARG A 98 -11.16 3.24 1.07
C ARG A 98 -10.84 2.87 -0.37
N ILE A 99 -10.29 1.67 -0.59
CA ILE A 99 -10.00 1.20 -1.95
C ILE A 99 -11.27 1.09 -2.78
N PHE A 100 -12.32 0.48 -2.24
CA PHE A 100 -13.60 0.38 -2.95
C PHE A 100 -14.20 1.75 -3.25
N TYR A 101 -14.11 2.67 -2.30
CA TYR A 101 -14.61 4.04 -2.51
C TYR A 101 -13.81 4.74 -3.62
N LEU A 102 -12.48 4.64 -3.59
CA LEU A 102 -11.62 5.34 -4.54
C LEU A 102 -11.71 4.75 -5.95
N THR A 103 -11.96 3.45 -6.06
CA THR A 103 -12.09 2.77 -7.35
C THR A 103 -13.53 2.72 -7.84
N GLN A 104 -14.49 3.00 -6.97
CA GLN A 104 -15.93 2.88 -7.22
C GLN A 104 -16.34 1.46 -7.62
N ILE A 105 -15.57 0.48 -7.18
CA ILE A 105 -15.89 -0.93 -7.36
C ILE A 105 -16.60 -1.40 -6.10
N GLU A 106 -17.76 -2.03 -6.28
CA GLU A 106 -18.52 -2.54 -5.14
C GLU A 106 -17.87 -3.78 -4.55
N PRO A 107 -17.90 -3.95 -3.21
CA PRO A 107 -17.35 -5.14 -2.58
C PRO A 107 -17.98 -6.41 -3.16
N GLY A 108 -17.12 -7.38 -3.50
CA GLY A 108 -17.58 -8.66 -4.01
C GLY A 108 -17.88 -8.71 -5.50
N SER A 109 -17.82 -7.57 -6.21
CA SER A 109 -18.19 -7.53 -7.62
C SER A 109 -17.03 -7.90 -8.56
N ASP A 110 -15.79 -7.58 -8.20
CA ASP A 110 -14.63 -7.85 -9.06
C ASP A 110 -13.35 -7.79 -8.25
N TYR A 111 -12.89 -8.91 -7.81
CA TYR A 111 -11.65 -9.03 -7.06
C TYR A 111 -10.56 -9.66 -7.92
#